data_848ec4d138c57a1e4d436b6ee94cfeab
#
_entry.id   848ec4d138c57a1e4d436b6ee94cfeab
#
_cell.length_a   1.000
_cell.length_b   1.000
_cell.length_c   1.000
_cell.angle_alpha   90.00
_cell.angle_beta   90.00
_cell.angle_gamma   90.00
#
_symmetry.space_group_name_H-M   'P 1'
#
loop_
_entity.id
_entity.type
_entity.pdbx_description
1 polymer ?
#
loop_
_entity_poly.entity_id
_entity_poly.type
_entity_poly.pdbx_seq_one_letter_code
_entity_poly.pdbx_strand_id
1 'polypeptide(L)' 'MRGNERKQQHNRSILSNLRGVVKDYRALVTAGKKDEAKKALPGVHSVLDKAVKSGVLKRPTVNRKKSRLAAELN' A
#
# COMPACT_ATOMS: atom_id res chain seq x y z
N MET A 1 7.31 17.03 21.65
CA MET A 1 6.35 17.56 20.70
C MET A 1 6.87 17.68 19.29
N ARG A 2 8.08 18.20 19.11
CA ARG A 2 8.70 18.25 17.78
C ARG A 2 8.84 16.87 17.16
N GLY A 3 9.15 15.86 17.96
CA GLY A 3 9.26 14.50 17.49
C GLY A 3 7.94 13.94 16.96
N ASN A 4 6.82 14.35 17.56
CA ASN A 4 5.50 13.93 17.11
C ASN A 4 5.14 14.55 15.76
N GLU A 5 5.50 15.81 15.56
CA GLU A 5 5.26 16.49 14.27
C GLU A 5 6.03 15.81 13.15
N ARG A 6 7.31 15.46 13.37
CA ARG A 6 8.11 14.76 12.39
C ARG A 6 7.54 13.39 12.07
N LYS A 7 7.06 12.67 13.09
CA LYS A 7 6.42 11.37 12.88
C LYS A 7 5.15 11.50 12.07
N GLN A 8 4.34 12.53 12.33
CA GLN A 8 3.13 12.77 11.57
C GLN A 8 3.42 13.06 10.10
N GLN A 9 4.40 13.90 9.81
CA GLN A 9 4.79 14.19 8.44
C GLN A 9 5.30 12.95 7.72
N HIS A 10 6.12 12.17 8.38
CA HIS A 10 6.63 10.92 7.84
C HIS A 10 5.49 9.93 7.56
N ASN A 11 4.56 9.81 8.51
CA ASN A 11 3.40 8.94 8.37
C ASN A 11 2.51 9.37 7.20
N ARG A 12 2.26 10.66 7.05
CA ARG A 12 1.49 11.20 5.94
C ARG A 12 2.13 10.87 4.60
N SER A 13 3.44 11.02 4.51
CA SER A 13 4.20 10.73 3.31
C SER A 13 4.04 9.27 2.90
N ILE A 14 4.18 8.36 3.86
CA ILE A 14 4.04 6.93 3.63
C ILE A 14 2.60 6.58 3.23
N LEU A 15 1.61 7.12 3.95
CA LEU A 15 0.20 6.87 3.65
C LEU A 15 -0.20 7.42 2.28
N SER A 16 0.28 8.61 1.94
CA SER A 16 0.02 9.21 0.63
C SER A 16 0.59 8.34 -0.49
N ASN A 17 1.82 7.89 -0.33
CA ASN A 17 2.47 7.00 -1.29
C ASN A 17 1.70 5.68 -1.42
N LEU A 18 1.30 5.11 -0.28
CA LEU A 18 0.53 3.87 -0.25
C LEU A 18 -0.79 4.03 -1.01
N ARG A 19 -1.52 5.10 -0.74
CA ARG A 19 -2.79 5.37 -1.42
C ARG A 19 -2.62 5.50 -2.93
N GLY A 20 -1.57 6.20 -3.36
CA GLY A 20 -1.27 6.35 -4.79
C GLY A 20 -0.97 5.02 -5.45
N VAL A 21 -0.14 4.20 -4.82
CA VAL A 21 0.24 2.89 -5.35
C VAL A 21 -0.98 1.97 -5.42
N VAL A 22 -1.80 1.94 -4.37
CA VAL A 22 -3.02 1.12 -4.34
C VAL A 22 -4.02 1.59 -5.39
N LYS A 23 -4.17 2.90 -5.54
CA LYS A 23 -5.07 3.47 -6.54
C LYS A 23 -4.65 3.07 -7.96
N ASP A 24 -3.36 3.16 -8.26
CA ASP A 24 -2.83 2.75 -9.56
C ASP A 24 -3.08 1.27 -9.82
N TYR A 25 -2.83 0.43 -8.82
CA TYR A 25 -3.08 -1.00 -8.89
C TYR A 25 -4.56 -1.28 -9.19
N ARG A 26 -5.47 -0.65 -8.45
CA ARG A 26 -6.89 -0.83 -8.65
C ARG A 26 -7.36 -0.34 -10.02
N ALA A 27 -6.77 0.76 -10.50
CA ALA A 27 -7.07 1.27 -11.82
C ALA A 27 -6.73 0.24 -12.90
N LEU A 28 -5.60 -0.45 -12.76
CA LEU A 28 -5.20 -1.51 -13.67
C LEU A 28 -6.18 -2.68 -13.62
N VAL A 29 -6.59 -3.08 -12.43
CA VAL A 29 -7.56 -4.17 -12.25
C VAL A 29 -8.91 -3.79 -12.88
N THR A 30 -9.38 -2.58 -12.63
CA THR A 30 -10.65 -2.08 -13.16
C THR A 30 -10.63 -1.97 -14.68
N ALA A 31 -9.49 -1.61 -15.24
CA ALA A 31 -9.31 -1.50 -16.69
C ALA A 31 -9.18 -2.87 -17.38
N GLY A 32 -9.19 -3.94 -16.62
CA GLY A 32 -9.03 -5.28 -17.16
C GLY A 32 -7.59 -5.67 -17.45
N LYS A 33 -6.64 -4.85 -17.02
CA LYS A 33 -5.20 -5.11 -17.25
C LYS A 33 -4.62 -5.91 -16.09
N LYS A 34 -5.13 -7.12 -15.91
CA LYS A 34 -4.72 -7.99 -14.80
C LYS A 34 -3.24 -8.33 -14.82
N ASP A 35 -2.68 -8.52 -16.00
CA ASP A 35 -1.24 -8.83 -16.14
C ASP A 35 -0.38 -7.70 -15.61
N GLU A 36 -0.73 -6.46 -15.96
CA GLU A 36 -0.01 -5.28 -15.47
C GLU A 36 -0.21 -5.10 -13.97
N ALA A 37 -1.43 -5.32 -13.49
CA ALA A 37 -1.74 -5.26 -12.06
C ALA A 37 -0.91 -6.29 -11.30
N LYS A 38 -0.79 -7.50 -11.83
CA LYS A 38 0.02 -8.57 -11.24
C LYS A 38 1.49 -8.17 -11.15
N LYS A 39 2.00 -7.49 -12.17
CA LYS A 39 3.37 -6.97 -12.15
C LYS A 39 3.55 -5.85 -11.14
N ALA A 40 2.50 -5.06 -10.91
CA ALA A 40 2.53 -3.97 -9.93
C ALA A 40 2.40 -4.47 -8.49
N LEU A 41 1.86 -5.66 -8.30
CA LEU A 41 1.58 -6.20 -6.96
C LEU A 41 2.80 -6.26 -6.04
N PRO A 42 3.99 -6.72 -6.49
CA PRO A 42 5.18 -6.70 -5.63
C PRO A 42 5.51 -5.30 -5.12
N GLY A 43 5.35 -4.28 -5.95
CA GLY A 43 5.55 -2.89 -5.53
C GLY A 43 4.57 -2.46 -4.45
N VAL A 44 3.31 -2.87 -4.59
CA VAL A 44 2.27 -2.60 -3.59
C VAL A 44 2.63 -3.27 -2.27
N HIS A 45 3.04 -4.53 -2.30
CA HIS A 45 3.46 -5.27 -1.11
C HIS A 45 4.66 -4.59 -0.44
N SER A 46 5.61 -4.12 -1.23
CA SER A 46 6.79 -3.43 -0.72
C SER A 46 6.40 -2.16 0.06
N VAL A 47 5.48 -1.37 -0.47
CA VAL A 47 5.00 -0.15 0.19
C VAL A 47 4.25 -0.51 1.48
N LEU A 48 3.45 -1.56 1.47
CA LEU A 48 2.74 -2.03 2.66
C LEU A 48 3.72 -2.48 3.75
N ASP A 49 4.75 -3.24 3.38
CA ASP A 49 5.77 -3.69 4.32
C ASP A 49 6.53 -2.50 4.91
N LYS A 50 6.82 -1.50 4.08
CA LYS A 50 7.47 -0.27 4.52
C LYS A 50 6.61 0.47 5.54
N ALA A 51 5.31 0.50 5.34
CA ALA A 51 4.37 1.12 6.28
C ALA A 51 4.38 0.39 7.62
N VAL A 52 4.46 -0.93 7.63
CA VAL A 52 4.58 -1.71 8.86
C VAL A 52 5.90 -1.41 9.57
N LYS A 53 6.99 -1.37 8.80
CA LYS A 53 8.33 -1.11 9.33
C LYS A 53 8.41 0.26 9.98
N SER A 54 7.68 1.23 9.42
CA SER A 54 7.64 2.61 9.94
C SER A 54 6.63 2.79 11.08
N GLY A 55 5.86 1.75 11.40
CA GLY A 55 4.85 1.81 12.45
C GLY A 55 3.57 2.53 12.05
N VAL A 56 3.38 2.80 10.77
CA VAL A 56 2.17 3.46 10.26
C VAL A 56 0.99 2.50 10.25
N LEU A 57 1.24 1.26 9.88
CA LEU A 57 0.22 0.21 9.84
C LEU A 57 0.67 -0.99 10.67
N LYS A 58 -0.30 -1.74 11.17
CA LYS A 58 -0.05 -2.98 11.90
C LYS A 58 -0.03 -4.16 10.94
N ARG A 59 0.75 -5.19 11.26
CA ARG A 59 0.85 -6.39 10.43
C ARG A 59 -0.49 -7.02 10.06
N PRO A 60 -1.43 -7.21 11.01
CA PRO A 60 -2.72 -7.79 10.65
C PRO A 60 -3.47 -6.99 9.60
N THR A 61 -3.41 -5.66 9.69
CA THR A 61 -4.03 -4.76 8.72
C THR A 61 -3.39 -4.93 7.33
N VAL A 62 -2.07 -5.01 7.29
CA VAL A 62 -1.34 -5.17 6.03
C VAL A 62 -1.63 -6.52 5.40
N ASN A 63 -1.66 -7.59 6.22
CA ASN A 63 -1.97 -8.92 5.71
C ASN A 63 -3.35 -8.97 5.08
N ARG A 64 -4.34 -8.32 5.70
CA ARG A 64 -5.69 -8.22 5.14
C ARG A 64 -5.69 -7.46 3.81
N LYS A 65 -4.96 -6.34 3.75
CA LYS A 65 -4.86 -5.54 2.52
C LYS A 65 -4.20 -6.33 1.40
N LYS A 66 -3.11 -7.03 1.69
CA LYS A 66 -2.43 -7.89 0.72
C LYS A 66 -3.37 -8.97 0.18
N SER A 67 -4.09 -9.61 1.07
CA SER A 67 -5.04 -10.67 0.71
C SER A 67 -6.15 -10.12 -0.19
N ARG A 68 -6.74 -9.00 0.16
CA ARG A 68 -7.78 -8.36 -0.64
C ARG A 68 -7.28 -7.94 -2.01
N LEU A 69 -6.11 -7.32 -2.06
CA LEU A 69 -5.54 -6.86 -3.32
C LEU A 69 -5.23 -8.03 -4.25
N ALA A 70 -4.71 -9.11 -3.71
CA ALA A 70 -4.46 -10.32 -4.49
C ALA A 70 -5.77 -10.94 -4.98
N ALA A 71 -6.80 -10.92 -4.16
CA ALA A 71 -8.11 -11.44 -4.53
C ALA A 71 -8.75 -10.66 -5.68
N GLU A 72 -8.48 -9.37 -5.79
CA GLU A 72 -8.99 -8.54 -6.88
C GLU A 72 -8.46 -8.99 -8.25
N LEU A 73 -7.34 -9.72 -8.29
CA LEU A 73 -6.80 -10.28 -9.52
C LEU A 73 -7.53 -11.54 -9.98
N ASN A 74 -8.21 -12.18 -9.07
CA ASN A 74 -8.97 -13.39 -9.36
C ASN A 74 -10.38 -13.01 -9.79
#